data_fcf44613bb1cf3ca5fec482bec7a82f2
#
_entry.id   fcf44613bb1cf3ca5fec482bec7a82f2
#
_cell.length_a   1.000
_cell.length_b   1.000
_cell.length_c   1.000
_cell.angle_alpha   90.00
_cell.angle_beta   90.00
_cell.angle_gamma   90.00
#
_symmetry.space_group_name_H-M   'P 1'
#
loop_
_entity.id
_entity.type
_entity.pdbx_description
1 polymer ?
#
loop_
_entity_poly.entity_id
_entity_poly.type
_entity_poly.pdbx_seq_one_letter_code
_entity_poly.pdbx_strand_id
1 'polypeptide(L)'
;MSSTGDDAERSDEVGAPPACGGERRISVRTQGLPTGVKAQVLAEALPWLKQLYGKIVVIKYGGNAMTDDTLRHAFAADMAFLRNCGVHPVVVHGGGPQITAMLRRLGIAGDFKGGFRVTTPEVLDVARMVLFGQVGRELVNLINAHGPYAVGITGEDAQLFTAVRRSVTVDGVATDIGLVGDVERVNTAAVLDLIAAGRIPVVSTLAPDAGGVVHNINADTAAAALAEALRAEKLLMLTDVEGLYTSWPDRESLVSEIDTATLAQLLPTLEAGMIPKVEACLRAVTAGVPSAHVIDGRVEHCVLVELFTDAGTGTKVVSQ
;
A
#
# COMPACT_ATOMS: atom_id res chain seq x y z
N MET A 1 10.29 42.18 69.45
CA MET A 1 9.67 42.84 68.30
C MET A 1 9.81 41.88 67.09
N SER A 2 9.05 40.95 67.00
CA SER A 2 7.78 40.64 66.34
C SER A 2 7.70 41.11 64.87
N SER A 3 7.83 40.21 63.94
CA SER A 3 7.00 40.21 62.76
C SER A 3 6.97 38.79 62.16
N THR A 4 5.80 38.25 62.28
CA THR A 4 5.28 37.03 61.66
C THR A 4 5.22 37.22 60.17
N GLY A 5 5.84 36.33 59.37
CA GLY A 5 5.69 36.18 57.93
C GLY A 5 4.81 34.98 57.61
N ASP A 6 3.76 35.28 56.91
CA ASP A 6 2.67 34.40 56.53
C ASP A 6 3.12 33.56 55.29
N ASP A 7 3.28 32.26 55.46
CA ASP A 7 3.56 31.33 54.38
C ASP A 7 2.22 30.90 53.77
N ALA A 8 1.85 31.53 52.67
CA ALA A 8 0.69 31.11 51.84
C ALA A 8 1.08 29.91 50.97
N GLU A 9 0.54 28.73 51.32
CA GLU A 9 0.50 27.55 50.48
C GLU A 9 -0.15 27.86 49.12
N ARG A 10 0.63 27.78 48.07
CA ARG A 10 0.10 27.71 46.71
C ARG A 10 -0.20 26.24 46.39
N SER A 11 -1.47 25.87 46.44
CA SER A 11 -1.97 24.64 45.86
C SER A 11 -1.91 24.76 44.33
N ASP A 12 -0.99 24.00 43.72
CA ASP A 12 -0.96 23.77 42.26
C ASP A 12 -2.17 22.91 41.87
N GLU A 13 -3.24 23.55 41.43
CA GLU A 13 -4.30 22.88 40.66
C GLU A 13 -3.73 22.43 39.32
N VAL A 14 -3.40 21.14 39.20
CA VAL A 14 -3.13 20.49 37.93
C VAL A 14 -4.47 20.41 37.18
N GLY A 15 -4.68 21.35 36.29
CA GLY A 15 -5.83 21.39 35.40
C GLY A 15 -5.93 20.10 34.58
N ALA A 16 -7.08 19.45 34.63
CA ALA A 16 -7.38 18.29 33.78
C ALA A 16 -7.18 18.65 32.30
N PRO A 17 -6.60 17.74 31.48
CA PRO A 17 -6.43 18.00 30.06
C PRO A 17 -7.79 18.26 29.39
N PRO A 18 -7.86 19.19 28.41
CA PRO A 18 -9.11 19.48 27.71
C PRO A 18 -9.65 18.22 27.05
N ALA A 19 -10.92 17.93 27.26
CA ALA A 19 -11.64 16.86 26.61
C ALA A 19 -11.45 16.99 25.11
N CYS A 20 -10.90 15.94 24.45
CA CYS A 20 -10.76 15.83 23.01
C CYS A 20 -12.11 16.09 22.36
N GLY A 21 -12.18 17.22 21.67
CA GLY A 21 -13.37 17.72 21.06
C GLY A 21 -13.95 16.83 19.99
N GLY A 22 -15.29 16.85 19.97
CA GLY A 22 -16.13 16.72 18.79
C GLY A 22 -15.85 15.53 17.88
N GLU A 23 -16.60 14.45 18.07
CA GLU A 23 -16.86 13.46 17.03
C GLU A 23 -17.26 14.19 15.73
N ARG A 24 -16.31 14.33 14.79
CA ARG A 24 -16.66 14.66 13.40
C ARG A 24 -17.43 13.46 12.87
N ARG A 25 -18.75 13.56 12.85
CA ARG A 25 -19.58 12.60 12.12
C ARG A 25 -19.13 12.63 10.66
N ILE A 26 -18.36 11.62 10.26
CA ILE A 26 -18.07 11.34 8.86
C ILE A 26 -19.42 10.95 8.26
N SER A 27 -20.07 11.88 7.58
CA SER A 27 -21.29 11.64 6.85
C SER A 27 -20.94 10.94 5.54
N VAL A 28 -20.69 9.65 5.58
CA VAL A 28 -20.74 8.82 4.38
C VAL A 28 -22.17 8.91 3.88
N ARG A 29 -22.37 9.49 2.69
CA ARG A 29 -23.69 9.70 2.06
C ARG A 29 -24.29 8.37 1.58
N THR A 30 -24.67 7.50 2.50
CA THR A 30 -25.63 6.41 2.24
C THR A 30 -27.07 6.89 2.35
N GLN A 31 -27.31 8.21 2.24
CA GLN A 31 -28.64 8.81 2.21
C GLN A 31 -29.35 8.40 0.92
N GLY A 32 -30.19 7.37 1.00
CA GLY A 32 -30.98 6.89 -0.15
C GLY A 32 -31.20 5.38 -0.20
N LEU A 33 -30.32 4.57 0.37
CA LEU A 33 -30.55 3.12 0.39
C LEU A 33 -31.59 2.74 1.45
N PRO A 34 -32.60 1.90 1.09
CA PRO A 34 -33.56 1.35 2.06
C PRO A 34 -32.85 0.63 3.22
N THR A 35 -33.39 0.72 4.43
CA THR A 35 -32.82 0.09 5.63
C THR A 35 -32.56 -1.41 5.45
N GLY A 36 -33.47 -2.13 4.75
CA GLY A 36 -33.31 -3.55 4.45
C GLY A 36 -32.10 -3.84 3.57
N VAL A 37 -31.82 -3.00 2.58
CA VAL A 37 -30.62 -3.15 1.71
C VAL A 37 -29.33 -2.96 2.52
N LYS A 38 -29.30 -1.97 3.42
CA LYS A 38 -28.14 -1.76 4.31
C LYS A 38 -27.87 -2.97 5.20
N ALA A 39 -28.93 -3.56 5.74
CA ALA A 39 -28.81 -4.77 6.57
C ALA A 39 -28.33 -5.97 5.77
N GLN A 40 -28.78 -6.14 4.53
CA GLN A 40 -28.34 -7.21 3.64
C GLN A 40 -26.84 -7.09 3.30
N VAL A 41 -26.37 -5.89 2.93
CA VAL A 41 -24.95 -5.64 2.65
C VAL A 41 -24.06 -5.98 3.87
N LEU A 42 -24.48 -5.59 5.07
CA LEU A 42 -23.74 -5.93 6.29
C LEU A 42 -23.76 -7.44 6.58
N ALA A 43 -24.87 -8.13 6.29
CA ALA A 43 -24.98 -9.57 6.47
C ALA A 43 -24.13 -10.35 5.45
N GLU A 44 -24.04 -9.86 4.19
CA GLU A 44 -23.20 -10.41 3.14
C GLU A 44 -21.70 -10.36 3.51
N ALA A 45 -21.25 -9.31 4.19
CA ALA A 45 -19.87 -9.17 4.61
C ALA A 45 -19.45 -10.18 5.71
N LEU A 46 -20.37 -10.78 6.46
CA LEU A 46 -20.07 -11.62 7.63
C LEU A 46 -19.20 -12.86 7.32
N PRO A 47 -19.43 -13.66 6.27
CA PRO A 47 -18.57 -14.78 5.92
C PRO A 47 -17.12 -14.34 5.64
N TRP A 48 -16.96 -13.23 4.91
CA TRP A 48 -15.66 -12.65 4.55
C TRP A 48 -14.92 -12.11 5.77
N LEU A 49 -15.62 -11.43 6.68
CA LEU A 49 -15.06 -10.99 7.96
C LEU A 49 -14.51 -12.16 8.77
N LYS A 50 -15.24 -13.28 8.84
CA LYS A 50 -14.79 -14.50 9.54
C LYS A 50 -13.55 -15.10 8.88
N GLN A 51 -13.52 -15.15 7.55
CA GLN A 51 -12.39 -15.70 6.79
C GLN A 51 -11.12 -14.86 6.96
N LEU A 52 -11.26 -13.53 6.96
CA LEU A 52 -10.13 -12.60 7.00
C LEU A 52 -9.69 -12.22 8.42
N TYR A 53 -10.46 -12.57 9.44
CA TYR A 53 -10.11 -12.28 10.84
C TYR A 53 -8.75 -12.91 11.22
N GLY A 54 -7.83 -12.10 11.74
CA GLY A 54 -6.48 -12.50 12.09
C GLY A 54 -5.55 -12.74 10.89
N LYS A 55 -6.01 -12.49 9.65
CA LYS A 55 -5.22 -12.70 8.44
C LYS A 55 -4.48 -11.43 8.03
N ILE A 56 -3.30 -11.62 7.43
CA ILE A 56 -2.53 -10.53 6.84
C ILE A 56 -3.00 -10.32 5.40
N VAL A 57 -3.28 -9.07 5.06
CA VAL A 57 -3.57 -8.64 3.68
C VAL A 57 -2.55 -7.58 3.30
N VAL A 58 -1.74 -7.86 2.28
CA VAL A 58 -0.79 -6.89 1.74
C VAL A 58 -1.48 -6.07 0.65
N ILE A 59 -1.38 -4.76 0.74
CA ILE A 59 -2.04 -3.84 -0.16
C ILE A 59 -1.00 -2.91 -0.78
N LYS A 60 -0.79 -3.05 -2.09
CA LYS A 60 0.04 -2.11 -2.83
C LYS A 60 -0.79 -0.88 -3.17
N TYR A 61 -0.38 0.26 -2.66
CA TYR A 61 -0.99 1.57 -2.86
C TYR A 61 -0.21 2.40 -3.88
N GLY A 62 -0.89 2.87 -4.94
CA GLY A 62 -0.23 3.60 -6.03
C GLY A 62 -1.24 4.17 -7.01
N GLY A 63 -0.74 4.77 -8.11
CA GLY A 63 -1.55 5.33 -9.18
C GLY A 63 -2.33 6.58 -8.75
N ASN A 64 -3.47 6.82 -9.39
CA ASN A 64 -4.34 7.98 -9.14
C ASN A 64 -4.92 8.01 -7.73
N ALA A 65 -5.05 6.86 -7.06
CA ALA A 65 -5.44 6.79 -5.65
C ALA A 65 -4.54 7.63 -4.72
N MET A 66 -3.30 7.93 -5.15
CA MET A 66 -2.34 8.74 -4.38
C MET A 66 -2.45 10.24 -4.65
N THR A 67 -3.15 10.67 -5.67
CA THR A 67 -3.19 12.08 -6.11
C THR A 67 -4.55 12.74 -5.91
N ASP A 68 -5.61 11.97 -5.79
CA ASP A 68 -6.95 12.45 -5.51
C ASP A 68 -7.23 12.43 -4.00
N ASP A 69 -7.63 13.57 -3.44
CA ASP A 69 -7.84 13.71 -1.99
C ASP A 69 -9.00 12.85 -1.47
N THR A 70 -10.07 12.68 -2.25
CA THR A 70 -11.22 11.85 -1.87
C THR A 70 -10.80 10.38 -1.78
N LEU A 71 -10.09 9.89 -2.80
CA LEU A 71 -9.57 8.52 -2.83
C LEU A 71 -8.57 8.26 -1.71
N ARG A 72 -7.70 9.23 -1.40
CA ARG A 72 -6.73 9.13 -0.28
C ARG A 72 -7.44 8.97 1.07
N HIS A 73 -8.48 9.76 1.33
CA HIS A 73 -9.27 9.65 2.56
C HIS A 73 -10.08 8.37 2.62
N ALA A 74 -10.69 7.94 1.50
CA ALA A 74 -11.40 6.67 1.42
C ALA A 74 -10.47 5.49 1.71
N PHE A 75 -9.28 5.45 1.09
CA PHE A 75 -8.28 4.42 1.35
C PHE A 75 -7.85 4.39 2.83
N ALA A 76 -7.59 5.54 3.44
CA ALA A 76 -7.22 5.60 4.85
C ALA A 76 -8.33 5.08 5.78
N ALA A 77 -9.59 5.39 5.46
CA ALA A 77 -10.76 4.86 6.17
C ALA A 77 -10.87 3.33 6.01
N ASP A 78 -10.60 2.80 4.81
CA ASP A 78 -10.58 1.36 4.55
C ASP A 78 -9.53 0.65 5.40
N MET A 79 -8.32 1.20 5.50
CA MET A 79 -7.26 0.62 6.34
C MET A 79 -7.66 0.58 7.81
N ALA A 80 -8.25 1.65 8.32
CA ALA A 80 -8.76 1.70 9.68
C ALA A 80 -9.92 0.71 9.90
N PHE A 81 -10.81 0.58 8.91
CA PHE A 81 -11.89 -0.40 8.95
C PHE A 81 -11.36 -1.83 9.03
N LEU A 82 -10.45 -2.22 8.13
CA LEU A 82 -9.82 -3.55 8.12
C LEU A 82 -9.23 -3.88 9.49
N ARG A 83 -8.42 -2.97 10.02
CA ARG A 83 -7.77 -3.13 11.32
C ARG A 83 -8.81 -3.32 12.44
N ASN A 84 -9.89 -2.54 12.46
CA ASN A 84 -10.94 -2.63 13.47
C ASN A 84 -11.78 -3.92 13.36
N CYS A 85 -11.87 -4.49 12.15
CA CYS A 85 -12.48 -5.80 11.91
C CYS A 85 -11.56 -6.99 12.22
N GLY A 86 -10.33 -6.75 12.73
CA GLY A 86 -9.39 -7.81 13.08
C GLY A 86 -8.58 -8.34 11.90
N VAL A 87 -8.64 -7.70 10.74
CA VAL A 87 -7.72 -7.96 9.62
C VAL A 87 -6.40 -7.23 9.89
N HIS A 88 -5.29 -7.76 9.42
CA HIS A 88 -3.97 -7.14 9.54
C HIS A 88 -3.51 -6.55 8.19
N PRO A 89 -3.90 -5.32 7.83
CA PRO A 89 -3.44 -4.69 6.61
C PRO A 89 -1.97 -4.28 6.74
N VAL A 90 -1.21 -4.54 5.67
CA VAL A 90 0.16 -4.07 5.47
C VAL A 90 0.19 -3.30 4.16
N VAL A 91 0.52 -2.02 4.22
CA VAL A 91 0.50 -1.15 3.04
C VAL A 91 1.91 -1.00 2.48
N VAL A 92 2.07 -1.27 1.19
CA VAL A 92 3.31 -0.98 0.44
C VAL A 92 2.98 0.13 -0.57
N HIS A 93 3.66 1.26 -0.49
CA HIS A 93 3.33 2.37 -1.37
C HIS A 93 4.44 2.74 -2.33
N GLY A 94 4.04 3.21 -3.51
CA GLY A 94 4.91 3.89 -4.47
C GLY A 94 4.93 5.40 -4.24
N GLY A 95 5.30 6.16 -5.29
CA GLY A 95 5.38 7.62 -5.25
C GLY A 95 5.94 8.19 -6.55
N GLY A 96 5.79 7.46 -7.66
CA GLY A 96 6.33 7.86 -8.97
C GLY A 96 5.95 9.28 -9.39
N PRO A 97 4.66 9.67 -9.35
CA PRO A 97 4.23 11.03 -9.67
C PRO A 97 4.88 12.09 -8.76
N GLN A 98 4.93 11.84 -7.45
CA GLN A 98 5.50 12.76 -6.47
C GLN A 98 7.03 12.91 -6.65
N ILE A 99 7.75 11.80 -6.93
CA ILE A 99 9.18 11.86 -7.25
C ILE A 99 9.39 12.69 -8.53
N THR A 100 8.60 12.44 -9.59
CA THR A 100 8.69 13.21 -10.84
C THR A 100 8.45 14.71 -10.61
N ALA A 101 7.45 15.06 -9.82
CA ALA A 101 7.15 16.45 -9.48
C ALA A 101 8.31 17.11 -8.72
N MET A 102 8.92 16.39 -7.77
CA MET A 102 10.04 16.90 -6.98
C MET A 102 11.31 17.04 -7.82
N LEU A 103 11.64 16.06 -8.67
CA LEU A 103 12.79 16.14 -9.60
C LEU A 103 12.66 17.35 -10.52
N ARG A 104 11.46 17.57 -11.09
CA ARG A 104 11.19 18.75 -11.93
C ARG A 104 11.38 20.06 -11.16
N ARG A 105 10.89 20.12 -9.92
CA ARG A 105 11.05 21.28 -9.04
C ARG A 105 12.50 21.60 -8.71
N LEU A 106 13.36 20.57 -8.63
CA LEU A 106 14.78 20.68 -8.36
C LEU A 106 15.64 20.84 -9.65
N GLY A 107 15.04 20.76 -10.84
CA GLY A 107 15.75 20.83 -12.10
C GLY A 107 16.59 19.59 -12.41
N ILE A 108 16.28 18.45 -11.79
CA ILE A 108 16.97 17.17 -11.99
C ILE A 108 16.25 16.38 -13.08
N ALA A 109 16.99 15.80 -14.03
CA ALA A 109 16.43 14.92 -15.05
C ALA A 109 15.88 13.63 -14.44
N GLY A 110 14.73 13.18 -14.94
CA GLY A 110 14.03 11.97 -14.46
C GLY A 110 13.68 11.05 -15.61
N ASP A 111 14.65 10.32 -16.16
CA ASP A 111 14.46 9.44 -17.29
C ASP A 111 13.85 8.09 -16.91
N PHE A 112 13.20 7.45 -17.88
CA PHE A 112 12.69 6.09 -17.77
C PHE A 112 13.27 5.20 -18.86
N LYS A 113 13.61 3.96 -18.52
CA LYS A 113 14.06 2.93 -19.46
C LYS A 113 13.42 1.59 -19.09
N GLY A 114 12.84 0.90 -20.07
CA GLY A 114 12.15 -0.36 -19.84
C GLY A 114 11.06 -0.31 -18.75
N GLY A 115 10.37 0.83 -18.61
CA GLY A 115 9.34 1.04 -17.58
C GLY A 115 9.85 1.39 -16.19
N PHE A 116 11.19 1.43 -15.97
CA PHE A 116 11.82 1.76 -14.70
C PHE A 116 12.45 3.15 -14.75
N ARG A 117 12.37 3.86 -13.61
CA ARG A 117 13.07 5.16 -13.46
C ARG A 117 14.58 4.92 -13.38
N VAL A 118 15.34 5.54 -14.28
CA VAL A 118 16.79 5.59 -14.15
C VAL A 118 17.12 6.33 -12.84
N THR A 119 17.81 5.67 -11.94
CA THR A 119 18.05 6.17 -10.59
C THR A 119 19.54 6.44 -10.38
N THR A 120 19.95 7.68 -10.63
CA THR A 120 21.28 8.17 -10.23
C THR A 120 21.34 8.38 -8.72
N PRO A 121 22.52 8.60 -8.10
CA PRO A 121 22.60 8.94 -6.67
C PRO A 121 21.71 10.13 -6.28
N GLU A 122 21.70 11.19 -7.10
CA GLU A 122 20.86 12.37 -6.86
C GLU A 122 19.35 12.05 -6.93
N VAL A 123 18.95 11.23 -7.91
CA VAL A 123 17.56 10.76 -8.05
C VAL A 123 17.17 9.87 -6.86
N LEU A 124 18.11 9.05 -6.35
CA LEU A 124 17.86 8.22 -5.17
C LEU A 124 17.63 9.08 -3.92
N ASP A 125 18.42 10.12 -3.71
CA ASP A 125 18.24 11.03 -2.57
C ASP A 125 16.87 11.70 -2.63
N VAL A 126 16.44 12.16 -3.80
CA VAL A 126 15.09 12.70 -3.99
C VAL A 126 14.02 11.63 -3.73
N ALA A 127 14.21 10.40 -4.22
CA ALA A 127 13.28 9.30 -3.99
C ALA A 127 13.15 8.99 -2.49
N ARG A 128 14.25 8.96 -1.71
CA ARG A 128 14.23 8.79 -0.25
C ARG A 128 13.44 9.88 0.45
N MET A 129 13.73 11.15 0.14
CA MET A 129 13.00 12.29 0.71
C MET A 129 11.51 12.22 0.42
N VAL A 130 11.14 11.90 -0.82
CA VAL A 130 9.74 11.88 -1.25
C VAL A 130 9.00 10.66 -0.72
N LEU A 131 9.54 9.46 -0.89
CA LEU A 131 8.84 8.23 -0.48
C LEU A 131 8.63 8.18 1.02
N PHE A 132 9.69 8.36 1.81
CA PHE A 132 9.58 8.28 3.25
C PHE A 132 9.07 9.58 3.89
N GLY A 133 9.66 10.73 3.51
CA GLY A 133 9.42 12.01 4.19
C GLY A 133 8.10 12.69 3.77
N GLN A 134 7.62 12.44 2.55
CA GLN A 134 6.39 13.04 2.05
C GLN A 134 5.27 11.99 1.97
N VAL A 135 5.32 11.08 0.99
CA VAL A 135 4.23 10.13 0.69
C VAL A 135 3.90 9.26 1.90
N GLY A 136 4.91 8.61 2.49
CA GLY A 136 4.72 7.75 3.65
C GLY A 136 4.16 8.51 4.86
N ARG A 137 4.64 9.74 5.11
CA ARG A 137 4.15 10.57 6.23
C ARG A 137 2.72 11.05 6.03
N GLU A 138 2.37 11.47 4.81
CA GLU A 138 1.00 11.86 4.48
C GLU A 138 0.04 10.68 4.67
N LEU A 139 0.38 9.50 4.18
CA LEU A 139 -0.46 8.30 4.31
C LEU A 139 -0.61 7.87 5.78
N VAL A 140 0.48 7.84 6.55
CA VAL A 140 0.45 7.57 7.99
C VAL A 140 -0.45 8.56 8.71
N ASN A 141 -0.37 9.85 8.38
CA ASN A 141 -1.19 10.89 9.00
C ASN A 141 -2.68 10.70 8.68
N LEU A 142 -3.03 10.38 7.42
CA LEU A 142 -4.41 10.13 7.00
C LEU A 142 -5.01 8.92 7.74
N ILE A 143 -4.29 7.81 7.83
CA ILE A 143 -4.76 6.63 8.56
C ILE A 143 -4.86 6.95 10.06
N ASN A 144 -3.91 7.68 10.62
CA ASN A 144 -3.91 8.04 12.04
C ASN A 144 -4.97 9.08 12.42
N ALA A 145 -5.60 9.74 11.46
CA ALA A 145 -6.80 10.54 11.72
C ALA A 145 -7.99 9.69 12.21
N HIS A 146 -7.97 8.38 11.97
CA HIS A 146 -8.98 7.42 12.43
C HIS A 146 -8.60 6.70 13.75
N GLY A 147 -7.40 6.93 14.28
CA GLY A 147 -6.86 6.30 15.48
C GLY A 147 -5.34 6.06 15.35
N PRO A 148 -4.61 5.79 16.44
CA PRO A 148 -3.15 5.65 16.44
C PRO A 148 -2.72 4.30 15.83
N TYR A 149 -3.02 4.06 14.56
CA TYR A 149 -2.88 2.77 13.93
C TYR A 149 -1.60 2.63 13.09
N ALA A 150 -1.30 3.60 12.23
CA ALA A 150 -0.25 3.46 11.22
C ALA A 150 1.14 3.82 11.74
N VAL A 151 2.14 3.03 11.31
CA VAL A 151 3.56 3.29 11.49
C VAL A 151 4.26 3.16 10.14
N GLY A 152 4.98 4.21 9.73
CA GLY A 152 5.75 4.19 8.49
C GLY A 152 7.15 3.67 8.71
N ILE A 153 7.57 2.77 7.84
CA ILE A 153 8.89 2.16 7.77
C ILE A 153 9.39 2.13 6.33
N THR A 154 10.66 1.89 6.14
CA THR A 154 11.26 1.63 4.83
C THR A 154 11.84 0.22 4.75
N GLY A 155 12.20 -0.25 3.57
CA GLY A 155 12.93 -1.49 3.43
C GLY A 155 14.32 -1.47 4.11
N GLU A 156 14.84 -0.28 4.44
CA GLU A 156 16.10 -0.09 5.19
C GLU A 156 15.92 -0.42 6.68
N ASP A 157 14.71 -0.18 7.24
CA ASP A 157 14.44 -0.34 8.68
C ASP A 157 14.52 -1.82 9.10
N ALA A 158 15.27 -2.11 10.13
CA ALA A 158 15.50 -3.46 10.65
C ALA A 158 15.90 -4.48 9.56
N GLN A 159 16.53 -4.03 8.47
CA GLN A 159 16.87 -4.85 7.31
C GLN A 159 15.65 -5.58 6.72
N LEU A 160 14.51 -4.88 6.66
CA LEU A 160 13.25 -5.45 6.16
C LEU A 160 13.43 -6.04 4.76
N PHE A 161 14.10 -5.30 3.85
CA PHE A 161 14.47 -5.81 2.53
C PHE A 161 16.00 -5.81 2.36
N THR A 162 16.52 -6.86 1.72
CA THR A 162 17.82 -6.84 1.09
C THR A 162 17.60 -6.74 -0.41
N ALA A 163 18.20 -5.75 -1.05
CA ALA A 163 18.10 -5.55 -2.50
C ALA A 163 19.18 -6.31 -3.26
N VAL A 164 18.89 -6.63 -4.51
CA VAL A 164 19.88 -6.98 -5.54
C VAL A 164 19.74 -6.00 -6.70
N ARG A 165 20.87 -5.57 -7.27
CA ARG A 165 20.86 -4.62 -8.39
C ARG A 165 20.09 -5.20 -9.58
N ARG A 166 19.25 -4.38 -10.19
CA ARG A 166 18.47 -4.72 -11.38
C ARG A 166 19.05 -4.06 -12.63
N SER A 167 19.09 -4.80 -13.74
CA SER A 167 19.22 -4.28 -15.08
C SER A 167 17.94 -4.54 -15.87
N VAL A 168 17.72 -3.79 -16.95
CA VAL A 168 16.61 -4.00 -17.87
C VAL A 168 17.12 -4.28 -19.27
N THR A 169 16.34 -5.02 -20.04
CA THR A 169 16.62 -5.22 -21.47
C THR A 169 15.78 -4.21 -22.27
N VAL A 170 16.43 -3.35 -23.02
CA VAL A 170 15.80 -2.40 -23.95
C VAL A 170 16.30 -2.72 -25.34
N ASP A 171 15.38 -3.00 -26.26
CA ASP A 171 15.69 -3.37 -27.66
C ASP A 171 16.70 -4.53 -27.76
N GLY A 172 16.60 -5.51 -26.87
CA GLY A 172 17.51 -6.67 -26.83
C GLY A 172 18.86 -6.42 -26.15
N VAL A 173 19.13 -5.19 -25.66
CA VAL A 173 20.40 -4.82 -25.03
C VAL A 173 20.20 -4.65 -23.51
N ALA A 174 21.04 -5.33 -22.71
CA ALA A 174 21.07 -5.12 -21.27
C ALA A 174 21.50 -3.68 -20.97
N THR A 175 20.61 -2.93 -20.32
CA THR A 175 20.76 -1.50 -20.05
C THR A 175 20.86 -1.25 -18.55
N ASP A 176 21.90 -0.54 -18.14
CA ASP A 176 22.06 -0.07 -16.77
C ASP A 176 21.04 1.06 -16.49
N ILE A 177 20.33 0.92 -15.39
CA ILE A 177 19.34 1.91 -14.91
C ILE A 177 19.74 2.52 -13.55
N GLY A 178 21.00 2.37 -13.17
CA GLY A 178 21.59 2.95 -11.97
C GLY A 178 21.19 2.19 -10.68
N LEU A 179 20.83 2.93 -9.65
CA LEU A 179 20.50 2.42 -8.32
C LEU A 179 19.06 1.93 -8.25
N VAL A 180 18.70 1.01 -9.14
CA VAL A 180 17.42 0.29 -9.13
C VAL A 180 17.68 -1.15 -8.69
N GLY A 181 16.82 -1.67 -7.83
CA GLY A 181 16.94 -3.02 -7.30
C GLY A 181 15.65 -3.82 -7.37
N ASP A 182 15.81 -5.13 -7.20
CA ASP A 182 14.75 -6.07 -6.85
C ASP A 182 14.93 -6.55 -5.41
N VAL A 183 13.87 -7.12 -4.81
CA VAL A 183 13.95 -7.73 -3.48
C VAL A 183 14.56 -9.13 -3.59
N GLU A 184 15.73 -9.31 -3.00
CA GLU A 184 16.42 -10.61 -2.87
C GLU A 184 15.94 -11.36 -1.63
N ARG A 185 15.81 -10.65 -0.49
CA ARG A 185 15.41 -11.23 0.79
C ARG A 185 14.52 -10.28 1.58
N VAL A 186 13.59 -10.85 2.35
CA VAL A 186 12.70 -10.13 3.27
C VAL A 186 12.91 -10.63 4.69
N ASN A 187 13.13 -9.72 5.64
CA ASN A 187 13.12 -9.98 7.08
C ASN A 187 11.82 -9.43 7.67
N THR A 188 10.87 -10.31 7.93
CA THR A 188 9.52 -9.92 8.35
C THR A 188 9.39 -9.48 9.80
N ALA A 189 10.45 -9.61 10.62
CA ALA A 189 10.37 -9.42 12.08
C ALA A 189 9.74 -8.08 12.48
N ALA A 190 10.25 -6.96 11.97
CA ALA A 190 9.72 -5.64 12.32
C ALA A 190 8.25 -5.45 11.90
N VAL A 191 7.84 -5.99 10.76
CA VAL A 191 6.44 -5.94 10.29
C VAL A 191 5.54 -6.76 11.20
N LEU A 192 5.96 -7.96 11.59
CA LEU A 192 5.21 -8.82 12.51
C LEU A 192 5.10 -8.23 13.91
N ASP A 193 6.15 -7.58 14.42
CA ASP A 193 6.14 -6.86 15.70
C ASP A 193 5.13 -5.71 15.68
N LEU A 194 5.06 -4.94 14.58
CA LEU A 194 4.08 -3.88 14.42
C LEU A 194 2.65 -4.43 14.37
N ILE A 195 2.43 -5.53 13.62
CA ILE A 195 1.14 -6.21 13.56
C ILE A 195 0.72 -6.70 14.96
N ALA A 196 1.62 -7.36 15.69
CA ALA A 196 1.38 -7.84 17.04
C ALA A 196 1.03 -6.72 18.03
N ALA A 197 1.63 -5.53 17.84
CA ALA A 197 1.29 -4.32 18.58
C ALA A 197 -0.01 -3.66 18.10
N GLY A 198 -0.76 -4.26 17.18
CA GLY A 198 -2.00 -3.72 16.61
C GLY A 198 -1.77 -2.52 15.69
N ARG A 199 -0.61 -2.41 15.07
CA ARG A 199 -0.28 -1.33 14.12
C ARG A 199 -0.47 -1.77 12.67
N ILE A 200 -0.61 -0.78 11.79
CA ILE A 200 -0.65 -0.92 10.34
C ILE A 200 0.72 -0.49 9.81
N PRO A 201 1.58 -1.43 9.35
CA PRO A 201 2.84 -1.07 8.71
C PRO A 201 2.59 -0.37 7.37
N VAL A 202 3.22 0.78 7.15
CA VAL A 202 3.21 1.54 5.89
C VAL A 202 4.64 1.57 5.36
N VAL A 203 4.89 0.78 4.31
CA VAL A 203 6.24 0.44 3.84
C VAL A 203 6.57 1.22 2.57
N SER A 204 7.65 2.00 2.59
CA SER A 204 8.27 2.58 1.40
C SER A 204 9.39 1.67 0.86
N THR A 205 9.63 1.74 -0.46
CA THR A 205 10.33 0.71 -1.20
C THR A 205 11.78 1.07 -1.54
N LEU A 206 12.54 1.41 -0.50
CA LEU A 206 13.98 1.65 -0.56
C LEU A 206 14.68 0.59 0.28
N ALA A 207 15.73 -0.02 -0.24
CA ALA A 207 16.45 -1.05 0.50
C ALA A 207 17.93 -1.11 0.13
N PRO A 208 18.80 -1.42 1.11
CA PRO A 208 20.22 -1.68 0.84
C PRO A 208 20.41 -3.06 0.21
N ASP A 209 21.41 -3.19 -0.63
CA ASP A 209 21.99 -4.47 -1.02
C ASP A 209 22.91 -5.03 0.09
N ALA A 210 23.48 -6.20 -0.14
CA ALA A 210 24.42 -6.82 0.81
C ALA A 210 25.67 -5.98 1.08
N GLY A 211 26.02 -5.05 0.20
CA GLY A 211 27.13 -4.09 0.35
C GLY A 211 26.73 -2.80 1.06
N GLY A 212 25.46 -2.63 1.40
CA GLY A 212 24.93 -1.41 2.05
C GLY A 212 24.57 -0.29 1.06
N VAL A 213 24.63 -0.53 -0.24
CA VAL A 213 24.22 0.45 -1.25
C VAL A 213 22.69 0.41 -1.39
N VAL A 214 22.05 1.55 -1.18
CA VAL A 214 20.59 1.65 -1.24
C VAL A 214 20.10 1.71 -2.68
N HIS A 215 19.02 0.98 -2.94
CA HIS A 215 18.35 0.90 -4.24
C HIS A 215 16.88 1.34 -4.14
N ASN A 216 16.40 1.95 -5.21
CA ASN A 216 14.99 2.22 -5.44
C ASN A 216 14.34 0.95 -5.99
N ILE A 217 13.35 0.41 -5.27
CA ILE A 217 12.66 -0.83 -5.64
C ILE A 217 11.26 -0.51 -6.17
N ASN A 218 10.82 -1.23 -7.20
CA ASN A 218 9.44 -1.13 -7.68
C ASN A 218 8.46 -1.58 -6.59
N ALA A 219 7.41 -0.78 -6.34
CA ALA A 219 6.45 -1.06 -5.27
C ALA A 219 5.61 -2.31 -5.52
N ASP A 220 5.34 -2.66 -6.78
CA ASP A 220 4.61 -3.89 -7.12
C ASP A 220 5.45 -5.11 -6.76
N THR A 221 6.75 -5.09 -7.11
CA THR A 221 7.71 -6.17 -6.77
C THR A 221 7.91 -6.29 -5.26
N ALA A 222 8.06 -5.16 -4.56
CA ALA A 222 8.23 -5.16 -3.09
C ALA A 222 6.98 -5.68 -2.37
N ALA A 223 5.79 -5.34 -2.84
CA ALA A 223 4.53 -5.82 -2.27
C ALA A 223 4.38 -7.34 -2.45
N ALA A 224 4.72 -7.88 -3.63
CA ALA A 224 4.69 -9.32 -3.87
C ALA A 224 5.68 -10.08 -2.97
N ALA A 225 6.93 -9.60 -2.88
CA ALA A 225 7.95 -10.22 -2.02
C ALA A 225 7.56 -10.17 -0.53
N LEU A 226 6.94 -9.08 -0.09
CA LEU A 226 6.46 -8.96 1.29
C LEU A 226 5.25 -9.86 1.54
N ALA A 227 4.31 -9.97 0.60
CA ALA A 227 3.15 -10.86 0.71
C ALA A 227 3.58 -12.33 0.79
N GLU A 228 4.53 -12.75 -0.04
CA GLU A 228 5.15 -14.07 0.00
C GLU A 228 5.78 -14.36 1.37
N ALA A 229 6.67 -13.48 1.85
CA ALA A 229 7.41 -13.66 3.09
C ALA A 229 6.51 -13.64 4.33
N LEU A 230 5.45 -12.84 4.34
CA LEU A 230 4.46 -12.77 5.42
C LEU A 230 3.42 -13.90 5.34
N ARG A 231 3.41 -14.72 4.29
CA ARG A 231 2.36 -15.69 4.00
C ARG A 231 0.98 -15.03 4.07
N ALA A 232 0.86 -13.90 3.38
CA ALA A 232 -0.37 -13.13 3.39
C ALA A 232 -1.54 -13.95 2.81
N GLU A 233 -2.74 -13.73 3.32
CA GLU A 233 -3.97 -14.34 2.79
C GLU A 233 -4.32 -13.79 1.40
N LYS A 234 -4.05 -12.50 1.17
CA LYS A 234 -4.30 -11.83 -0.10
C LYS A 234 -3.23 -10.77 -0.38
N LEU A 235 -2.95 -10.57 -1.67
CA LEU A 235 -2.24 -9.41 -2.19
C LEU A 235 -3.21 -8.56 -3.02
N LEU A 236 -3.43 -7.30 -2.67
CA LEU A 236 -4.23 -6.37 -3.45
C LEU A 236 -3.32 -5.37 -4.16
N MET A 237 -3.49 -5.24 -5.48
CA MET A 237 -2.74 -4.32 -6.34
C MET A 237 -3.68 -3.24 -6.85
N LEU A 238 -3.65 -2.06 -6.19
CA LEU A 238 -4.42 -0.91 -6.66
C LEU A 238 -3.78 -0.33 -7.92
N THR A 239 -4.61 -0.16 -8.96
CA THR A 239 -4.20 0.30 -10.30
C THR A 239 -5.12 1.42 -10.80
N ASP A 240 -4.84 1.93 -11.99
CA ASP A 240 -5.67 2.93 -12.67
C ASP A 240 -6.55 2.29 -13.77
N VAL A 241 -6.77 0.98 -13.69
CA VAL A 241 -7.64 0.20 -14.61
C VAL A 241 -8.55 -0.73 -13.80
N GLU A 242 -9.68 -1.10 -14.37
CA GLU A 242 -10.70 -1.91 -13.72
C GLU A 242 -10.23 -3.35 -13.42
N GLY A 243 -9.24 -3.87 -14.15
CA GLY A 243 -8.70 -5.21 -14.01
C GLY A 243 -7.89 -5.62 -15.23
N LEU A 244 -7.79 -6.92 -15.48
CA LEU A 244 -7.15 -7.49 -16.67
C LEU A 244 -8.16 -7.71 -17.78
N TYR A 245 -7.77 -7.40 -19.00
CA TYR A 245 -8.56 -7.61 -20.20
C TYR A 245 -7.86 -8.60 -21.11
N THR A 246 -8.59 -9.57 -21.67
CA THR A 246 -8.02 -10.51 -22.65
C THR A 246 -7.85 -9.88 -24.03
N SER A 247 -8.56 -8.80 -24.32
CA SER A 247 -8.55 -8.13 -25.63
C SER A 247 -8.83 -6.63 -25.48
N TRP A 248 -7.87 -5.86 -24.94
CA TRP A 248 -7.99 -4.41 -24.87
C TRP A 248 -8.05 -3.78 -26.28
N PRO A 249 -8.94 -2.79 -26.59
CA PRO A 249 -9.79 -2.02 -25.65
C PRO A 249 -11.23 -2.55 -25.46
N ASP A 250 -11.52 -3.81 -25.81
CA ASP A 250 -12.83 -4.42 -25.56
C ASP A 250 -13.09 -4.57 -24.05
N ARG A 251 -13.99 -3.75 -23.50
CA ARG A 251 -14.34 -3.76 -22.08
C ARG A 251 -15.10 -5.00 -21.63
N GLU A 252 -15.80 -5.67 -22.54
CA GLU A 252 -16.50 -6.94 -22.26
C GLU A 252 -15.52 -8.10 -22.05
N SER A 253 -14.23 -7.90 -22.42
CA SER A 253 -13.15 -8.86 -22.21
C SER A 253 -12.50 -8.80 -20.81
N LEU A 254 -13.09 -8.05 -19.85
CA LEU A 254 -12.63 -7.99 -18.46
C LEU A 254 -12.72 -9.38 -17.82
N VAL A 255 -11.62 -9.80 -17.21
CA VAL A 255 -11.51 -11.10 -16.55
C VAL A 255 -11.75 -10.95 -15.05
N SER A 256 -12.75 -11.63 -14.51
CA SER A 256 -13.04 -11.61 -13.06
C SER A 256 -12.11 -12.53 -12.26
N GLU A 257 -11.77 -13.70 -12.80
CA GLU A 257 -10.85 -14.66 -12.18
C GLU A 257 -9.97 -15.34 -13.23
N ILE A 258 -8.69 -15.53 -12.94
CA ILE A 258 -7.71 -16.17 -13.83
C ILE A 258 -6.73 -17.00 -13.01
N ASP A 259 -6.37 -18.19 -13.50
CA ASP A 259 -5.32 -19.00 -12.90
C ASP A 259 -3.91 -18.57 -13.35
N THR A 260 -2.89 -19.00 -12.58
CA THR A 260 -1.49 -18.62 -12.83
C THR A 260 -0.95 -19.08 -14.18
N ALA A 261 -1.41 -20.23 -14.72
CA ALA A 261 -0.90 -20.74 -15.99
C ALA A 261 -1.48 -19.94 -17.17
N THR A 262 -2.78 -19.65 -17.14
CA THR A 262 -3.45 -18.78 -18.13
C THR A 262 -2.88 -17.37 -18.07
N LEU A 263 -2.65 -16.83 -16.86
CA LEU A 263 -2.06 -15.51 -16.67
C LEU A 263 -0.64 -15.41 -17.24
N ALA A 264 0.19 -16.44 -17.07
CA ALA A 264 1.52 -16.49 -17.65
C ALA A 264 1.52 -16.47 -19.18
N GLN A 265 0.50 -17.07 -19.81
CA GLN A 265 0.32 -17.03 -21.28
C GLN A 265 -0.15 -15.65 -21.76
N LEU A 266 -0.95 -14.95 -20.96
CA LEU A 266 -1.47 -13.61 -21.29
C LEU A 266 -0.38 -12.53 -21.13
N LEU A 267 0.59 -12.71 -20.22
CA LEU A 267 1.60 -11.72 -19.86
C LEU A 267 2.32 -11.05 -21.05
N PRO A 268 2.77 -11.76 -22.12
CA PRO A 268 3.45 -11.14 -23.26
C PRO A 268 2.57 -10.22 -24.11
N THR A 269 1.25 -10.29 -23.97
CA THR A 269 0.27 -9.50 -24.73
C THR A 269 -0.17 -8.23 -24.02
N LEU A 270 0.24 -8.06 -22.75
CA LEU A 270 -0.18 -6.93 -21.93
C LEU A 270 0.61 -5.67 -22.26
N GLU A 271 -0.02 -4.51 -21.99
CA GLU A 271 0.64 -3.23 -22.06
C GLU A 271 1.78 -3.13 -21.03
N ALA A 272 2.85 -2.41 -21.38
CA ALA A 272 4.05 -2.29 -20.57
C ALA A 272 3.80 -1.84 -19.11
N GLY A 273 2.78 -1.01 -18.89
CA GLY A 273 2.39 -0.55 -17.55
C GLY A 273 1.72 -1.61 -16.67
N MET A 274 1.15 -2.66 -17.28
CA MET A 274 0.49 -3.77 -16.57
C MET A 274 1.45 -4.91 -16.25
N ILE A 275 2.48 -5.12 -17.04
CA ILE A 275 3.44 -6.23 -16.91
C ILE A 275 3.98 -6.34 -15.46
N PRO A 276 4.54 -5.30 -14.83
CA PRO A 276 5.08 -5.42 -13.47
C PRO A 276 4.03 -5.82 -12.43
N LYS A 277 2.78 -5.39 -12.59
CA LYS A 277 1.68 -5.70 -11.68
C LYS A 277 1.25 -7.16 -11.79
N VAL A 278 1.14 -7.63 -13.04
CA VAL A 278 0.77 -9.01 -13.32
C VAL A 278 1.88 -9.97 -12.92
N GLU A 279 3.14 -9.63 -13.19
CA GLU A 279 4.31 -10.40 -12.71
C GLU A 279 4.32 -10.49 -11.18
N ALA A 280 3.99 -9.40 -10.48
CA ALA A 280 3.91 -9.38 -9.02
C ALA A 280 2.79 -10.28 -8.49
N CYS A 281 1.59 -10.25 -9.11
CA CYS A 281 0.49 -11.15 -8.77
C CYS A 281 0.86 -12.62 -9.03
N LEU A 282 1.43 -12.90 -10.21
CA LEU A 282 1.87 -14.25 -10.60
C LEU A 282 2.92 -14.79 -9.61
N ARG A 283 3.92 -13.98 -9.28
CA ARG A 283 4.95 -14.34 -8.30
C ARG A 283 4.33 -14.67 -6.94
N ALA A 284 3.49 -13.79 -6.41
CA ALA A 284 2.89 -13.97 -5.08
C ALA A 284 2.06 -15.26 -5.00
N VAL A 285 1.20 -15.52 -5.99
CA VAL A 285 0.35 -16.73 -5.99
C VAL A 285 1.18 -17.99 -6.20
N THR A 286 2.16 -17.98 -7.09
CA THR A 286 3.08 -19.12 -7.29
C THR A 286 3.89 -19.42 -6.03
N ALA A 287 4.22 -18.40 -5.24
CA ALA A 287 4.94 -18.55 -3.96
C ALA A 287 4.03 -18.97 -2.78
N GLY A 288 2.72 -19.17 -3.02
CA GLY A 288 1.77 -19.71 -2.04
C GLY A 288 0.84 -18.71 -1.37
N VAL A 289 0.77 -17.44 -1.84
CA VAL A 289 -0.31 -16.51 -1.46
C VAL A 289 -1.62 -17.04 -2.10
N PRO A 290 -2.70 -17.29 -1.33
CA PRO A 290 -3.91 -17.93 -1.84
C PRO A 290 -4.56 -17.18 -3.01
N SER A 291 -4.52 -15.85 -3.02
CA SER A 291 -4.97 -15.04 -4.15
C SER A 291 -4.29 -13.68 -4.22
N ALA A 292 -4.13 -13.17 -5.45
CA ALA A 292 -3.74 -11.79 -5.70
C ALA A 292 -4.81 -11.11 -6.56
N HIS A 293 -5.06 -9.82 -6.31
CA HIS A 293 -6.16 -9.09 -6.93
C HIS A 293 -5.65 -7.82 -7.58
N VAL A 294 -6.03 -7.57 -8.82
CA VAL A 294 -5.79 -6.31 -9.54
C VAL A 294 -7.09 -5.53 -9.53
N ILE A 295 -7.13 -4.40 -8.81
CA ILE A 295 -8.36 -3.65 -8.57
C ILE A 295 -8.22 -2.18 -8.97
N ASP A 296 -9.35 -1.54 -9.32
CA ASP A 296 -9.39 -0.13 -9.68
C ASP A 296 -9.31 0.78 -8.45
N GLY A 297 -8.14 1.38 -8.24
CA GLY A 297 -7.91 2.33 -7.15
C GLY A 297 -8.60 3.69 -7.33
N ARG A 298 -9.28 3.94 -8.46
CA ARG A 298 -10.06 5.16 -8.71
C ARG A 298 -11.48 5.08 -8.14
N VAL A 299 -11.88 3.93 -7.64
CA VAL A 299 -13.17 3.72 -6.99
C VAL A 299 -13.03 3.90 -5.48
N GLU A 300 -13.84 4.76 -4.88
CA GLU A 300 -13.88 4.93 -3.43
C GLU A 300 -14.24 3.60 -2.75
N HIS A 301 -13.51 3.27 -1.68
CA HIS A 301 -13.71 2.04 -0.90
C HIS A 301 -13.54 0.73 -1.70
N CYS A 302 -12.79 0.75 -2.81
CA CYS A 302 -12.56 -0.43 -3.65
C CYS A 302 -11.98 -1.61 -2.86
N VAL A 303 -11.16 -1.36 -1.85
CA VAL A 303 -10.59 -2.40 -0.99
C VAL A 303 -11.67 -3.11 -0.19
N LEU A 304 -12.65 -2.38 0.34
CA LEU A 304 -13.76 -2.99 1.10
C LEU A 304 -14.70 -3.80 0.20
N VAL A 305 -15.01 -3.26 -0.97
CA VAL A 305 -15.86 -3.97 -1.94
C VAL A 305 -15.19 -5.28 -2.38
N GLU A 306 -13.88 -5.25 -2.70
CA GLU A 306 -13.12 -6.43 -3.11
C GLU A 306 -13.00 -7.49 -2.01
N LEU A 307 -12.89 -7.08 -0.75
CA LEU A 307 -12.65 -8.01 0.35
C LEU A 307 -13.92 -8.57 0.99
N PHE A 308 -15.04 -7.84 0.91
CA PHE A 308 -16.24 -8.14 1.70
C PHE A 308 -17.52 -8.31 0.89
N THR A 309 -17.42 -8.41 -0.45
CA THR A 309 -18.57 -8.71 -1.30
C THR A 309 -18.26 -9.81 -2.30
N ASP A 310 -19.29 -10.50 -2.77
CA ASP A 310 -19.17 -11.56 -3.79
C ASP A 310 -18.89 -10.99 -5.18
N ALA A 311 -19.27 -9.73 -5.42
CA ALA A 311 -19.14 -9.09 -6.72
C ALA A 311 -17.70 -8.82 -7.13
N GLY A 312 -16.83 -8.48 -6.14
CA GLY A 312 -15.47 -8.00 -6.42
C GLY A 312 -15.46 -6.72 -7.27
N THR A 313 -14.29 -6.15 -7.51
CA THR A 313 -14.14 -4.94 -8.35
C THR A 313 -13.06 -5.07 -9.41
N GLY A 314 -12.42 -6.25 -9.53
CA GLY A 314 -11.26 -6.39 -10.38
C GLY A 314 -11.05 -7.81 -10.90
N THR A 315 -9.78 -8.14 -11.13
CA THR A 315 -9.35 -9.47 -11.53
C THR A 315 -8.68 -10.19 -10.37
N LYS A 316 -9.19 -11.34 -10.00
CA LYS A 316 -8.62 -12.24 -8.99
C LYS A 316 -7.72 -13.27 -9.68
N VAL A 317 -6.47 -13.37 -9.22
CA VAL A 317 -5.49 -14.37 -9.64
C VAL A 317 -5.43 -15.46 -8.59
N VAL A 318 -5.55 -16.74 -9.00
CA VAL A 318 -5.52 -17.90 -8.12
C VAL A 318 -4.50 -18.95 -8.61
N SER A 319 -4.11 -19.88 -7.72
CA SER A 319 -3.38 -21.09 -8.15
C SER A 319 -4.27 -21.97 -9.02
N GLN A 320 -3.65 -22.83 -9.84
CA GLN A 320 -4.36 -23.90 -10.54
C GLN A 320 -5.03 -24.88 -9.58
#